data_4de2959a019871e9e25d4074498a6194
#
_entry.id   4de2959a019871e9e25d4074498a6194
#
_cell.length_a   1.000
_cell.length_b   1.000
_cell.length_c   1.000
_cell.angle_alpha   90.00
_cell.angle_beta   90.00
_cell.angle_gamma   90.00
#
_symmetry.space_group_name_H-M   'P 1'
#
loop_
_entity.id
_entity.type
_entity.pdbx_description
1 polymer ?
#
loop_
_entity_poly.entity_id
_entity_poly.type
_entity_poly.pdbx_seq_one_letter_code
_entity_poly.pdbx_strand_id
1 'polypeptide(L)'
;MRNTISSFIFLLLFSLMTGRAQDSSPSKHLPIIDVHVHAMKVNPAFAMDMCPWFLSSMPGGDPNEPAPDFINLDCATPLKAAKSDQEFQDALMSTMKRLNMTIIASGDATILRNWQRAAPGRVIPSLSFSNSNEITVTAFQDSLSSGFYKVMGEVAPQYQGMSPSDTSLDAYFGIAEKLNIPVGIHMGTGGNGTINITNPKYRASLGSPFLLEDMLARHPKLKIWVMHAGYPMIDEMIALMGAHAYVYVDLAGMIWSYPLEEIHAYLKRLIQAGFGKRIMYGTDLLVWPKLLETSIGVIQNAKYLTFEQKRDIFFNNAVRFFRLDESKYK
;
A
#
# COMPACT_ATOMS: atom_id res chain seq x y z
N MET A 1 67.48 41.14 55.06
CA MET A 1 67.19 40.27 53.91
C MET A 1 66.03 39.46 54.29
N ARG A 2 64.79 39.80 53.85
CA ARG A 2 63.56 39.16 54.20
C ARG A 2 63.00 38.45 53.00
N ASN A 3 62.90 37.14 53.05
CA ASN A 3 62.20 36.26 52.07
C ASN A 3 60.72 36.29 52.32
N THR A 4 59.95 36.73 51.36
CA THR A 4 58.49 36.57 51.32
C THR A 4 58.08 35.40 50.42
N ILE A 5 57.52 34.37 51.04
CA ILE A 5 56.93 33.22 50.31
C ILE A 5 55.54 33.63 49.95
N SER A 6 55.22 33.65 48.67
CA SER A 6 53.84 33.88 48.15
C SER A 6 53.17 32.54 47.91
N SER A 7 52.17 32.27 48.71
CA SER A 7 51.31 31.04 48.55
C SER A 7 50.23 31.27 47.47
N PHE A 8 50.30 30.55 46.39
CA PHE A 8 49.25 30.50 45.37
C PHE A 8 48.21 29.45 45.81
N ILE A 9 46.99 29.89 46.12
CA ILE A 9 45.84 29.04 46.34
C ILE A 9 45.20 28.78 44.99
N PHE A 10 45.23 27.52 44.52
CA PHE A 10 44.49 27.03 43.34
C PHE A 10 43.07 26.70 43.75
N LEU A 11 42.10 27.52 43.35
CA LEU A 11 40.68 27.19 43.45
C LEU A 11 40.29 26.24 42.28
N LEU A 12 40.06 24.98 42.59
CA LEU A 12 39.43 24.01 41.69
C LEU A 12 37.91 24.28 41.62
N LEU A 13 37.47 24.90 40.55
CA LEU A 13 36.07 24.98 40.18
C LEU A 13 35.60 23.61 39.64
N PHE A 14 34.90 22.84 40.48
CA PHE A 14 34.14 21.68 40.04
C PHE A 14 32.91 22.17 39.28
N SER A 15 32.94 22.12 37.97
CA SER A 15 31.77 22.33 37.11
C SER A 15 30.88 21.10 37.19
N LEU A 16 29.81 21.19 37.93
CA LEU A 16 28.70 20.21 37.93
C LEU A 16 28.04 20.27 36.55
N MET A 17 28.45 19.39 35.63
CA MET A 17 27.67 19.06 34.45
C MET A 17 26.43 18.33 34.90
N THR A 18 25.31 19.03 35.07
CA THR A 18 23.98 18.42 35.13
C THR A 18 23.70 17.84 33.75
N GLY A 19 23.97 16.54 33.60
CA GLY A 19 23.51 15.77 32.48
C GLY A 19 21.97 15.86 32.43
N ARG A 20 21.44 16.63 31.47
CA ARG A 20 20.01 16.52 31.14
C ARG A 20 19.80 15.07 30.71
N ALA A 21 19.09 14.30 31.52
CA ALA A 21 18.53 13.05 31.12
C ALA A 21 17.70 13.33 29.84
N GLN A 22 18.12 12.76 28.73
CA GLN A 22 17.40 12.80 27.48
C GLN A 22 16.08 12.07 27.73
N ASP A 23 15.00 12.81 27.74
CA ASP A 23 13.65 12.29 27.92
C ASP A 23 13.40 11.27 26.79
N SER A 24 13.49 9.99 27.12
CA SER A 24 13.24 8.87 26.24
C SER A 24 11.74 8.53 26.21
N SER A 25 10.89 9.54 26.16
CA SER A 25 9.50 9.30 25.75
C SER A 25 9.52 8.76 24.33
N PRO A 26 8.83 7.63 24.03
CA PRO A 26 8.80 7.07 22.69
C PRO A 26 8.30 8.15 21.73
N SER A 27 9.13 8.52 20.75
CA SER A 27 8.74 9.47 19.73
C SER A 27 7.45 8.99 19.10
N LYS A 28 6.38 9.72 19.27
CA LYS A 28 5.06 9.38 18.72
C LYS A 28 5.22 9.33 17.19
N HIS A 29 5.14 8.14 16.62
CA HIS A 29 5.26 7.99 15.18
C HIS A 29 4.18 8.82 14.48
N LEU A 30 4.57 9.57 13.46
CA LEU A 30 3.61 10.29 12.63
C LEU A 30 2.67 9.29 11.96
N PRO A 31 1.37 9.61 11.83
CA PRO A 31 0.39 8.66 11.32
C PRO A 31 0.70 8.23 9.89
N ILE A 32 0.43 6.96 9.60
CA ILE A 32 0.55 6.33 8.27
C ILE A 32 -0.80 5.73 7.90
N ILE A 33 -1.23 5.89 6.66
CA ILE A 33 -2.38 5.19 6.10
C ILE A 33 -1.88 4.30 4.98
N ASP A 34 -2.09 2.99 5.15
CA ASP A 34 -1.89 2.00 4.10
C ASP A 34 -3.22 1.77 3.39
N VAL A 35 -3.30 2.12 2.11
CA VAL A 35 -4.57 2.11 1.37
C VAL A 35 -4.85 0.77 0.69
N HIS A 36 -3.98 -0.24 0.87
CA HIS A 36 -4.09 -1.50 0.15
C HIS A 36 -3.57 -2.69 0.99
N VAL A 37 -4.48 -3.36 1.68
CA VAL A 37 -4.19 -4.53 2.51
C VAL A 37 -5.24 -5.62 2.24
N HIS A 38 -4.83 -6.89 2.24
CA HIS A 38 -5.72 -8.03 2.03
C HIS A 38 -6.07 -8.75 3.34
N ALA A 39 -7.36 -8.78 3.67
CA ALA A 39 -7.90 -9.57 4.76
C ALA A 39 -8.23 -10.98 4.25
N MET A 40 -7.19 -11.79 4.06
CA MET A 40 -7.29 -13.14 3.54
C MET A 40 -6.96 -14.19 4.61
N LYS A 41 -7.50 -15.40 4.44
CA LYS A 41 -7.14 -16.54 5.29
C LYS A 41 -5.72 -17.00 4.97
N VAL A 42 -4.93 -17.18 6.02
CA VAL A 42 -3.61 -17.78 5.90
C VAL A 42 -3.76 -19.26 5.57
N ASN A 43 -3.34 -19.66 4.38
CA ASN A 43 -3.26 -21.07 4.02
C ASN A 43 -1.81 -21.55 4.25
N PRO A 44 -1.54 -22.38 5.28
CA PRO A 44 -0.18 -22.80 5.60
C PRO A 44 0.55 -23.52 4.45
N ALA A 45 -0.21 -24.15 3.54
CA ALA A 45 0.37 -24.83 2.37
C ALA A 45 0.95 -23.85 1.34
N PHE A 46 0.48 -22.60 1.33
CA PHE A 46 0.93 -21.54 0.42
C PHE A 46 1.61 -20.38 1.15
N ALA A 47 1.67 -20.41 2.49
CA ALA A 47 2.35 -19.40 3.28
C ALA A 47 3.86 -19.62 3.29
N MET A 48 4.50 -19.32 2.16
CA MET A 48 5.95 -19.41 1.98
C MET A 48 6.64 -18.10 2.34
N ASP A 49 7.90 -18.21 2.79
CA ASP A 49 8.74 -17.03 3.01
C ASP A 49 9.03 -16.34 1.67
N MET A 50 9.12 -15.01 1.67
CA MET A 50 9.26 -14.23 0.46
C MET A 50 10.48 -13.32 0.51
N CYS A 51 11.24 -13.28 -0.57
CA CYS A 51 12.32 -12.32 -0.76
C CYS A 51 11.75 -10.99 -1.26
N PRO A 52 11.95 -9.87 -0.56
CA PRO A 52 11.58 -8.57 -1.13
C PRO A 52 12.42 -8.28 -2.37
N TRP A 53 11.84 -7.52 -3.31
CA TRP A 53 12.46 -7.16 -4.60
C TRP A 53 12.86 -8.37 -5.46
N PHE A 54 12.09 -9.45 -5.35
CA PHE A 54 12.39 -10.73 -5.99
C PHE A 54 12.44 -10.64 -7.52
N LEU A 55 11.77 -9.66 -8.14
CA LEU A 55 11.81 -9.47 -9.59
C LEU A 55 13.17 -9.00 -10.11
N SER A 56 14.12 -8.63 -9.24
CA SER A 56 15.50 -8.38 -9.64
C SER A 56 16.28 -9.66 -10.03
N SER A 57 15.77 -10.84 -9.66
CA SER A 57 16.46 -12.12 -9.82
C SER A 57 15.53 -13.19 -10.39
N MET A 58 14.56 -12.80 -11.24
CA MET A 58 13.60 -13.74 -11.81
C MET A 58 14.30 -14.73 -12.74
N PRO A 59 14.08 -16.04 -12.54
CA PRO A 59 14.61 -17.03 -13.45
C PRO A 59 13.94 -16.96 -14.83
N GLY A 60 14.70 -17.22 -15.88
CA GLY A 60 14.14 -17.52 -17.19
C GLY A 60 13.42 -18.86 -17.18
N GLY A 61 12.48 -19.05 -18.11
CA GLY A 61 11.77 -20.32 -18.27
C GLY A 61 11.82 -20.81 -19.72
N ASP A 62 11.76 -22.13 -19.87
CA ASP A 62 11.54 -22.80 -21.16
C ASP A 62 10.11 -23.36 -21.14
N PRO A 63 9.26 -23.12 -22.17
CA PRO A 63 7.89 -23.64 -22.21
C PRO A 63 7.81 -25.17 -22.28
N ASN A 64 8.91 -25.84 -22.60
CA ASN A 64 9.01 -27.31 -22.65
C ASN A 64 9.50 -27.94 -21.35
N GLU A 65 9.88 -27.12 -20.36
CA GLU A 65 10.34 -27.53 -19.04
C GLU A 65 9.31 -27.20 -17.98
N PRO A 66 9.36 -27.82 -16.79
CA PRO A 66 8.54 -27.37 -15.66
C PRO A 66 8.75 -25.88 -15.38
N ALA A 67 7.67 -25.18 -15.05
CA ALA A 67 7.75 -23.76 -14.75
C ALA A 67 8.79 -23.53 -13.62
N PRO A 68 9.68 -22.54 -13.77
CA PRO A 68 10.65 -22.23 -12.72
C PRO A 68 9.93 -21.82 -11.44
N ASP A 69 10.57 -22.09 -10.30
CA ASP A 69 10.05 -21.64 -9.01
C ASP A 69 10.24 -20.13 -8.88
N PHE A 70 9.15 -19.38 -9.08
CA PHE A 70 9.14 -17.92 -8.96
C PHE A 70 8.96 -17.43 -7.52
N ILE A 71 8.78 -18.31 -6.56
CA ILE A 71 8.40 -17.97 -5.19
C ILE A 71 9.51 -18.29 -4.20
N ASN A 72 10.14 -19.48 -4.31
CA ASN A 72 11.22 -19.93 -3.44
C ASN A 72 12.58 -19.38 -3.89
N LEU A 73 12.70 -18.06 -3.93
CA LEU A 73 13.96 -17.40 -4.22
C LEU A 73 14.82 -17.35 -2.96
N ASP A 74 16.09 -17.74 -3.10
CA ASP A 74 17.05 -17.68 -2.00
C ASP A 74 17.54 -16.24 -1.79
N CYS A 75 17.40 -15.75 -0.57
CA CYS A 75 17.93 -14.45 -0.16
C CYS A 75 18.35 -14.47 1.32
N ALA A 76 19.28 -13.58 1.67
CA ALA A 76 19.86 -13.53 3.01
C ALA A 76 18.83 -13.23 4.12
N THR A 77 17.76 -12.50 3.80
CA THR A 77 16.77 -12.03 4.79
C THR A 77 15.33 -12.15 4.25
N PRO A 78 14.80 -13.37 4.10
CA PRO A 78 13.42 -13.53 3.65
C PRO A 78 12.42 -13.04 4.68
N LEU A 79 11.32 -12.48 4.20
CA LEU A 79 10.16 -12.13 4.99
C LEU A 79 9.41 -13.40 5.37
N LYS A 80 9.24 -13.61 6.67
CA LYS A 80 8.54 -14.79 7.18
C LYS A 80 7.03 -14.63 7.00
N ALA A 81 6.41 -15.65 6.40
CA ALA A 81 4.97 -15.72 6.32
C ALA A 81 4.38 -16.15 7.67
N ALA A 82 3.28 -15.52 8.07
CA ALA A 82 2.48 -16.01 9.19
C ALA A 82 1.92 -17.42 8.88
N LYS A 83 1.78 -18.26 9.90
CA LYS A 83 1.34 -19.65 9.74
C LYS A 83 -0.14 -19.85 10.13
N SER A 84 -0.79 -18.81 10.65
CA SER A 84 -2.21 -18.80 10.98
C SER A 84 -2.80 -17.40 10.92
N ASP A 85 -4.14 -17.32 10.79
CA ASP A 85 -4.87 -16.05 10.81
C ASP A 85 -4.62 -15.28 12.12
N GLN A 86 -4.51 -15.99 13.26
CA GLN A 86 -4.24 -15.38 14.55
C GLN A 86 -2.84 -14.79 14.62
N GLU A 87 -1.82 -15.53 14.19
CA GLU A 87 -0.44 -15.03 14.14
C GLU A 87 -0.32 -13.79 13.26
N PHE A 88 -0.97 -13.82 12.08
CA PHE A 88 -0.98 -12.68 11.18
C PHE A 88 -1.66 -11.48 11.81
N GLN A 89 -2.86 -11.67 12.39
CA GLN A 89 -3.60 -10.60 13.06
C GLN A 89 -2.78 -9.98 14.21
N ASP A 90 -2.18 -10.78 15.08
CA ASP A 90 -1.42 -10.29 16.23
C ASP A 90 -0.21 -9.47 15.78
N ALA A 91 0.52 -9.94 14.78
CA ALA A 91 1.66 -9.24 14.21
C ALA A 91 1.24 -7.93 13.51
N LEU A 92 0.15 -7.96 12.73
CA LEU A 92 -0.41 -6.79 12.07
C LEU A 92 -0.85 -5.73 13.09
N MET A 93 -1.65 -6.09 14.08
CA MET A 93 -2.16 -5.17 15.10
C MET A 93 -1.03 -4.57 15.93
N SER A 94 -0.04 -5.36 16.30
CA SER A 94 1.16 -4.90 17.01
C SER A 94 1.93 -3.86 16.17
N THR A 95 2.14 -4.14 14.89
CA THR A 95 2.83 -3.23 13.96
C THR A 95 2.05 -1.94 13.75
N MET A 96 0.73 -2.04 13.51
CA MET A 96 -0.15 -0.88 13.34
C MET A 96 -0.11 0.04 14.59
N LYS A 97 -0.17 -0.54 15.78
CA LYS A 97 -0.07 0.22 17.03
C LYS A 97 1.28 0.93 17.16
N ARG A 98 2.37 0.21 16.94
CA ARG A 98 3.74 0.74 17.08
C ARG A 98 4.02 1.86 16.07
N LEU A 99 3.55 1.73 14.84
CA LEU A 99 3.81 2.68 13.75
C LEU A 99 2.70 3.73 13.59
N ASN A 100 1.70 3.78 14.47
CA ASN A 100 0.54 4.67 14.37
C ASN A 100 -0.16 4.56 13.01
N MET A 101 -0.47 3.32 12.58
CA MET A 101 -1.03 3.03 11.26
C MET A 101 -2.54 2.89 11.28
N THR A 102 -3.13 3.24 10.15
CA THR A 102 -4.51 2.91 9.73
C THR A 102 -4.41 2.18 8.41
N ILE A 103 -5.27 1.19 8.20
CA ILE A 103 -5.30 0.40 6.97
C ILE A 103 -6.67 0.48 6.29
N ILE A 104 -6.66 0.48 4.96
CA ILE A 104 -7.83 0.14 4.14
C ILE A 104 -7.64 -1.29 3.68
N ALA A 105 -8.55 -2.16 4.08
CA ALA A 105 -8.39 -3.59 3.86
C ALA A 105 -9.62 -4.19 3.17
N SER A 106 -9.36 -5.06 2.19
CA SER A 106 -10.37 -5.81 1.43
C SER A 106 -10.23 -7.32 1.68
N GLY A 107 -11.32 -8.07 1.52
CA GLY A 107 -11.31 -9.52 1.62
C GLY A 107 -12.39 -10.11 2.52
N ASP A 108 -12.08 -11.15 3.30
CA ASP A 108 -13.02 -11.87 4.14
C ASP A 108 -13.66 -10.96 5.20
N ALA A 109 -14.99 -10.85 5.16
CA ALA A 109 -15.76 -9.97 6.05
C ALA A 109 -15.61 -10.35 7.53
N THR A 110 -15.39 -11.64 7.84
CA THR A 110 -15.18 -12.09 9.22
C THR A 110 -13.84 -11.64 9.74
N ILE A 111 -12.78 -11.75 8.92
CA ILE A 111 -11.45 -11.26 9.25
C ILE A 111 -11.49 -9.74 9.43
N LEU A 112 -12.10 -9.00 8.51
CA LEU A 112 -12.25 -7.55 8.61
C LEU A 112 -12.94 -7.12 9.91
N ARG A 113 -14.03 -7.81 10.32
CA ARG A 113 -14.71 -7.53 11.58
C ARG A 113 -13.85 -7.85 12.80
N ASN A 114 -13.05 -8.92 12.75
CA ASN A 114 -12.10 -9.25 13.81
C ASN A 114 -11.03 -8.16 13.95
N TRP A 115 -10.48 -7.71 12.83
CA TRP A 115 -9.48 -6.64 12.82
C TRP A 115 -10.04 -5.30 13.31
N GLN A 116 -11.29 -4.95 12.93
CA GLN A 116 -11.94 -3.74 13.46
C GLN A 116 -12.14 -3.80 14.98
N ARG A 117 -12.47 -4.98 15.51
CA ARG A 117 -12.59 -5.17 16.97
C ARG A 117 -11.24 -5.06 17.67
N ALA A 118 -10.17 -5.60 17.06
CA ALA A 118 -8.82 -5.57 17.60
C ALA A 118 -8.17 -4.16 17.53
N ALA A 119 -8.51 -3.37 16.50
CA ALA A 119 -8.01 -2.00 16.31
C ALA A 119 -9.14 -1.04 15.91
N PRO A 120 -10.00 -0.63 16.86
CA PRO A 120 -11.14 0.25 16.59
C PRO A 120 -10.71 1.57 15.94
N GLY A 121 -11.39 1.93 14.84
CA GLY A 121 -11.11 3.16 14.09
C GLY A 121 -9.83 3.14 13.24
N ARG A 122 -9.09 2.02 13.23
CA ARG A 122 -7.83 1.88 12.46
C ARG A 122 -7.94 0.91 11.28
N VAL A 123 -9.07 0.25 11.10
CA VAL A 123 -9.34 -0.63 9.96
C VAL A 123 -10.57 -0.12 9.22
N ILE A 124 -10.39 0.24 7.96
CA ILE A 124 -11.45 0.73 7.07
C ILE A 124 -11.75 -0.39 6.07
N PRO A 125 -12.91 -1.05 6.16
CA PRO A 125 -13.27 -2.14 5.26
C PRO A 125 -13.52 -1.66 3.84
N SER A 126 -12.98 -2.42 2.88
CA SER A 126 -13.17 -2.28 1.46
C SER A 126 -13.86 -3.53 0.89
N LEU A 127 -14.79 -3.33 -0.04
CA LEU A 127 -15.49 -4.41 -0.75
C LEU A 127 -14.79 -4.68 -2.07
N SER A 128 -14.17 -5.85 -2.22
CA SER A 128 -13.48 -6.27 -3.45
C SER A 128 -14.30 -7.25 -4.27
N PHE A 129 -14.13 -7.22 -5.59
CA PHE A 129 -14.63 -8.24 -6.52
C PHE A 129 -13.87 -8.13 -7.85
N SER A 130 -13.85 -9.21 -8.62
CA SER A 130 -13.14 -9.28 -9.91
C SER A 130 -14.09 -9.31 -11.12
N ASN A 131 -15.35 -9.69 -10.92
CA ASN A 131 -16.32 -9.71 -12.00
C ASN A 131 -17.78 -9.66 -11.47
N SER A 132 -18.71 -9.33 -12.37
CA SER A 132 -20.14 -9.20 -12.06
C SER A 132 -20.86 -10.49 -11.62
N ASN A 133 -20.21 -11.64 -11.70
CA ASN A 133 -20.80 -12.91 -11.27
C ASN A 133 -20.52 -13.22 -9.79
N GLU A 134 -19.59 -12.52 -9.15
CA GLU A 134 -19.24 -12.76 -7.73
C GLU A 134 -20.28 -12.22 -6.76
N ILE A 135 -20.93 -11.12 -7.12
CA ILE A 135 -21.92 -10.46 -6.28
C ILE A 135 -23.00 -9.82 -7.16
N THR A 136 -24.28 -10.03 -6.84
CA THR A 136 -25.35 -9.35 -7.57
C THR A 136 -25.35 -7.85 -7.31
N VAL A 137 -25.86 -7.06 -8.25
CA VAL A 137 -25.96 -5.59 -8.11
C VAL A 137 -26.72 -5.19 -6.84
N THR A 138 -27.82 -5.89 -6.53
CA THR A 138 -28.59 -5.65 -5.30
C THR A 138 -27.77 -5.92 -4.04
N ALA A 139 -27.15 -7.11 -3.94
CA ALA A 139 -26.35 -7.46 -2.78
C ALA A 139 -25.12 -6.53 -2.62
N PHE A 140 -24.54 -6.05 -3.73
CA PHE A 140 -23.49 -5.07 -3.72
C PHE A 140 -23.97 -3.72 -3.17
N GLN A 141 -25.11 -3.22 -3.67
CA GLN A 141 -25.70 -1.98 -3.17
C GLN A 141 -26.04 -2.07 -1.68
N ASP A 142 -26.64 -3.18 -1.23
CA ASP A 142 -26.97 -3.40 0.17
C ASP A 142 -25.71 -3.44 1.05
N SER A 143 -24.65 -4.09 0.56
CA SER A 143 -23.36 -4.16 1.26
C SER A 143 -22.75 -2.78 1.49
N LEU A 144 -22.72 -1.92 0.47
CA LEU A 144 -22.22 -0.56 0.59
C LEU A 144 -23.16 0.33 1.44
N SER A 145 -24.47 0.19 1.26
CA SER A 145 -25.49 0.96 2.01
C SER A 145 -25.55 0.59 3.49
N SER A 146 -25.09 -0.60 3.87
CA SER A 146 -24.98 -1.04 5.27
C SER A 146 -24.03 -0.14 6.09
N GLY A 147 -23.15 0.57 5.41
CA GLY A 147 -22.14 1.41 6.04
C GLY A 147 -20.97 0.64 6.67
N PHE A 148 -20.90 -0.68 6.53
CA PHE A 148 -19.73 -1.47 6.91
C PHE A 148 -18.56 -1.19 5.97
N TYR A 149 -18.75 -1.37 4.66
CA TYR A 149 -17.75 -1.04 3.67
C TYR A 149 -17.76 0.47 3.37
N LYS A 150 -16.60 1.09 3.42
CA LYS A 150 -16.39 2.52 3.15
C LYS A 150 -15.72 2.79 1.82
N VAL A 151 -15.22 1.74 1.19
CA VAL A 151 -14.41 1.75 -0.02
C VAL A 151 -14.81 0.56 -0.87
N MET A 152 -14.69 0.66 -2.17
CA MET A 152 -14.79 -0.42 -3.14
C MET A 152 -13.39 -0.69 -3.70
N GLY A 153 -12.91 -1.91 -3.59
CA GLY A 153 -11.58 -2.32 -4.09
C GLY A 153 -10.95 -3.40 -3.20
N GLU A 154 -10.09 -4.22 -3.73
CA GLU A 154 -9.52 -4.16 -5.07
C GLU A 154 -10.52 -4.64 -6.11
N VAL A 155 -10.70 -3.89 -7.20
CA VAL A 155 -11.46 -4.30 -8.39
C VAL A 155 -10.46 -4.75 -9.45
N ALA A 156 -10.46 -6.03 -9.79
CA ALA A 156 -9.43 -6.66 -10.62
C ALA A 156 -9.99 -7.52 -11.77
N PRO A 157 -10.78 -6.96 -12.70
CA PRO A 157 -11.42 -7.72 -13.76
C PRO A 157 -10.43 -8.33 -14.75
N GLN A 158 -9.23 -7.79 -14.84
CA GLN A 158 -8.15 -8.27 -15.73
C GLN A 158 -7.80 -9.73 -15.48
N TYR A 159 -7.91 -10.20 -14.23
CA TYR A 159 -7.66 -11.61 -13.88
C TYR A 159 -8.71 -12.56 -14.48
N GLN A 160 -9.85 -12.03 -14.88
CA GLN A 160 -10.88 -12.76 -15.62
C GLN A 160 -10.85 -12.54 -17.13
N GLY A 161 -9.81 -11.82 -17.63
CA GLY A 161 -9.68 -11.46 -19.04
C GLY A 161 -10.63 -10.35 -19.48
N MET A 162 -11.10 -9.53 -18.54
CA MET A 162 -12.06 -8.47 -18.75
C MET A 162 -11.39 -7.09 -18.65
N SER A 163 -11.82 -6.15 -19.50
CA SER A 163 -11.42 -4.75 -19.38
C SER A 163 -12.01 -4.11 -18.11
N PRO A 164 -11.28 -3.22 -17.43
CA PRO A 164 -11.87 -2.44 -16.33
C PRO A 164 -13.00 -1.50 -16.78
N SER A 165 -13.10 -1.20 -18.09
CA SER A 165 -14.22 -0.45 -18.68
C SER A 165 -15.33 -1.33 -19.28
N ASP A 166 -15.34 -2.64 -18.96
CA ASP A 166 -16.43 -3.50 -19.39
C ASP A 166 -17.78 -3.01 -18.85
N THR A 167 -18.78 -2.89 -19.73
CA THR A 167 -20.09 -2.33 -19.38
C THR A 167 -20.87 -3.17 -18.37
N SER A 168 -20.54 -4.45 -18.20
CA SER A 168 -21.11 -5.28 -17.14
C SER A 168 -20.79 -4.78 -15.74
N LEU A 169 -19.76 -3.94 -15.59
CA LEU A 169 -19.33 -3.31 -14.34
C LEU A 169 -20.00 -1.94 -14.08
N ASP A 170 -20.67 -1.36 -15.06
CA ASP A 170 -21.22 0.02 -14.97
C ASP A 170 -22.23 0.17 -13.83
N ALA A 171 -23.07 -0.84 -13.58
CA ALA A 171 -24.03 -0.78 -12.47
C ALA A 171 -23.33 -0.64 -11.11
N TYR A 172 -22.19 -1.30 -10.91
CA TYR A 172 -21.38 -1.24 -9.68
C TYR A 172 -20.67 0.11 -9.54
N PHE A 173 -20.06 0.60 -10.61
CA PHE A 173 -19.43 1.93 -10.62
C PHE A 173 -20.46 3.05 -10.43
N GLY A 174 -21.65 2.94 -11.05
CA GLY A 174 -22.75 3.89 -10.85
C GLY A 174 -23.26 3.94 -9.41
N ILE A 175 -23.32 2.80 -8.71
CA ILE A 175 -23.68 2.74 -7.29
C ILE A 175 -22.58 3.40 -6.44
N ALA A 176 -21.31 3.08 -6.69
CA ALA A 176 -20.18 3.68 -5.98
C ALA A 176 -20.14 5.20 -6.19
N GLU A 177 -20.34 5.67 -7.42
CA GLU A 177 -20.42 7.10 -7.74
C GLU A 177 -21.56 7.79 -6.99
N LYS A 178 -22.78 7.23 -7.05
CA LYS A 178 -23.98 7.75 -6.37
C LYS A 178 -23.80 7.83 -4.85
N LEU A 179 -23.17 6.85 -4.25
CA LEU A 179 -22.90 6.77 -2.81
C LEU A 179 -21.63 7.52 -2.41
N ASN A 180 -20.91 8.13 -3.39
CA ASN A 180 -19.61 8.78 -3.18
C ASN A 180 -18.56 7.88 -2.51
N ILE A 181 -18.57 6.59 -2.85
CA ILE A 181 -17.63 5.57 -2.39
C ILE A 181 -16.41 5.58 -3.31
N PRO A 182 -15.19 5.76 -2.79
CA PRO A 182 -13.97 5.67 -3.59
C PRO A 182 -13.71 4.25 -4.09
N VAL A 183 -13.14 4.13 -5.30
CA VAL A 183 -12.89 2.84 -5.96
C VAL A 183 -11.41 2.66 -6.26
N GLY A 184 -10.84 1.54 -5.76
CA GLY A 184 -9.50 1.09 -6.11
C GLY A 184 -9.55 0.05 -7.21
N ILE A 185 -8.83 0.30 -8.31
CA ILE A 185 -8.83 -0.57 -9.48
C ILE A 185 -7.41 -1.04 -9.74
N HIS A 186 -7.26 -2.38 -9.79
CA HIS A 186 -6.01 -3.02 -10.18
C HIS A 186 -5.64 -2.61 -11.60
N MET A 187 -4.44 -2.04 -11.80
CA MET A 187 -3.88 -1.74 -13.11
C MET A 187 -2.40 -2.11 -13.12
N GLY A 188 -1.82 -2.13 -14.31
CA GLY A 188 -0.45 -2.60 -14.49
C GLY A 188 -0.39 -4.10 -14.77
N THR A 189 0.81 -4.66 -14.74
CA THR A 189 0.99 -6.11 -14.90
C THR A 189 0.59 -6.83 -13.63
N GLY A 190 -0.05 -7.97 -13.75
CA GLY A 190 -0.25 -8.89 -12.62
C GLY A 190 1.08 -9.44 -12.10
N GLY A 191 1.01 -10.30 -11.09
CA GLY A 191 2.17 -11.01 -10.59
C GLY A 191 2.94 -11.73 -11.70
N ASN A 192 4.24 -11.92 -11.50
CA ASN A 192 5.09 -12.54 -12.51
C ASN A 192 4.62 -13.97 -12.84
N GLY A 193 4.58 -14.29 -14.13
CA GLY A 193 4.09 -15.60 -14.59
C GLY A 193 2.59 -15.82 -14.42
N THR A 194 1.80 -14.81 -14.06
CA THR A 194 0.35 -14.90 -13.82
C THR A 194 -0.39 -15.68 -14.90
N ILE A 195 -0.08 -15.44 -16.17
CA ILE A 195 -0.73 -16.14 -17.30
C ILE A 195 -0.45 -17.64 -17.28
N ASN A 196 0.76 -18.03 -16.94
CA ASN A 196 1.21 -19.41 -17.00
C ASN A 196 0.88 -20.21 -15.72
N ILE A 197 0.74 -19.53 -14.56
CA ILE A 197 0.65 -20.17 -13.25
C ILE A 197 -0.78 -20.15 -12.70
N THR A 198 -1.44 -18.98 -12.70
CA THR A 198 -2.67 -18.80 -11.93
C THR A 198 -3.86 -18.33 -12.77
N ASN A 199 -3.67 -17.45 -13.74
CA ASN A 199 -4.77 -16.76 -14.44
C ASN A 199 -4.56 -16.76 -15.97
N PRO A 200 -4.85 -17.85 -16.68
CA PRO A 200 -4.57 -17.97 -18.12
C PRO A 200 -5.36 -16.98 -18.99
N LYS A 201 -6.42 -16.39 -18.46
CA LYS A 201 -7.19 -15.33 -19.12
C LYS A 201 -6.56 -13.96 -19.02
N TYR A 202 -5.64 -13.75 -18.09
CA TYR A 202 -4.96 -12.47 -17.91
C TYR A 202 -4.19 -12.06 -19.17
N ARG A 203 -4.17 -10.76 -19.44
CA ARG A 203 -3.33 -10.15 -20.47
C ARG A 203 -2.72 -8.88 -19.95
N ALA A 204 -1.42 -8.69 -20.12
CA ALA A 204 -0.72 -7.49 -19.66
C ALA A 204 -1.34 -6.20 -20.24
N SER A 205 -1.84 -6.25 -21.47
CA SER A 205 -2.55 -5.12 -22.11
C SER A 205 -3.82 -4.69 -21.36
N LEU A 206 -4.47 -5.61 -20.61
CA LEU A 206 -5.63 -5.27 -19.78
C LEU A 206 -5.26 -4.44 -18.55
N GLY A 207 -3.96 -4.34 -18.24
CA GLY A 207 -3.44 -3.48 -17.19
C GLY A 207 -3.13 -2.05 -17.63
N SER A 208 -3.35 -1.70 -18.91
CA SER A 208 -3.10 -0.34 -19.43
C SER A 208 -4.01 0.68 -18.73
N PRO A 209 -3.45 1.75 -18.11
CA PRO A 209 -4.23 2.84 -17.52
C PRO A 209 -5.25 3.47 -18.47
N PHE A 210 -5.00 3.50 -19.77
CA PHE A 210 -5.94 4.05 -20.77
C PHE A 210 -7.26 3.30 -20.84
N LEU A 211 -7.28 2.04 -20.43
CA LEU A 211 -8.55 1.28 -20.38
C LEU A 211 -9.53 1.80 -19.35
N LEU A 212 -9.14 2.74 -18.49
CA LEU A 212 -10.05 3.38 -17.53
C LEU A 212 -10.82 4.56 -18.13
N GLU A 213 -10.42 5.11 -19.28
CA GLU A 213 -10.98 6.35 -19.80
C GLU A 213 -12.47 6.22 -20.17
N ASP A 214 -12.87 5.14 -20.81
CA ASP A 214 -14.28 4.93 -21.16
C ASP A 214 -15.17 4.81 -19.92
N MET A 215 -14.70 4.14 -18.87
CA MET A 215 -15.40 4.05 -17.60
C MET A 215 -15.51 5.42 -16.93
N LEU A 216 -14.42 6.19 -16.89
CA LEU A 216 -14.40 7.54 -16.35
C LEU A 216 -15.29 8.53 -17.13
N ALA A 217 -15.42 8.34 -18.45
CA ALA A 217 -16.34 9.13 -19.27
C ALA A 217 -17.81 8.83 -18.90
N ARG A 218 -18.14 7.56 -18.61
CA ARG A 218 -19.50 7.18 -18.19
C ARG A 218 -19.81 7.55 -16.73
N HIS A 219 -18.77 7.59 -15.86
CA HIS A 219 -18.88 7.89 -14.43
C HIS A 219 -18.00 9.08 -14.03
N PRO A 220 -18.30 10.32 -14.47
CA PRO A 220 -17.40 11.47 -14.35
C PRO A 220 -17.22 11.99 -12.92
N LYS A 221 -18.04 11.57 -11.97
CA LYS A 221 -17.92 11.92 -10.53
C LYS A 221 -17.32 10.80 -9.70
N LEU A 222 -17.00 9.67 -10.30
CA LEU A 222 -16.40 8.54 -9.61
C LEU A 222 -14.98 8.90 -9.16
N LYS A 223 -14.68 8.70 -7.89
CA LYS A 223 -13.34 8.85 -7.35
C LYS A 223 -12.61 7.52 -7.45
N ILE A 224 -11.54 7.47 -8.24
CA ILE A 224 -10.73 6.28 -8.37
C ILE A 224 -9.29 6.51 -7.92
N TRP A 225 -8.68 5.44 -7.40
CA TRP A 225 -7.23 5.35 -7.41
C TRP A 225 -6.79 4.09 -8.15
N VAL A 226 -5.74 4.25 -8.94
CA VAL A 226 -5.12 3.18 -9.70
C VAL A 226 -4.16 2.46 -8.76
N MET A 227 -4.51 1.23 -8.42
CA MET A 227 -3.68 0.36 -7.60
C MET A 227 -2.43 -0.04 -8.38
N HIS A 228 -1.31 -0.24 -7.67
CA HIS A 228 0.02 -0.50 -8.23
C HIS A 228 0.54 0.60 -9.18
N ALA A 229 -0.05 1.81 -9.10
CA ALA A 229 0.29 2.95 -9.96
C ALA A 229 0.31 2.62 -11.47
N GLY A 230 -0.37 1.55 -11.91
CA GLY A 230 -0.34 1.10 -13.30
C GLY A 230 1.05 0.65 -13.79
N TYR A 231 1.97 0.28 -12.90
CA TYR A 231 3.34 -0.12 -13.26
C TYR A 231 3.33 -1.30 -14.26
N PRO A 232 4.16 -1.31 -15.29
CA PRO A 232 5.24 -0.37 -15.62
C PRO A 232 4.86 0.75 -16.61
N MET A 233 3.58 0.95 -16.91
CA MET A 233 3.08 1.84 -17.97
C MET A 233 3.11 3.32 -17.52
N ILE A 234 4.30 3.84 -17.19
CA ILE A 234 4.48 5.17 -16.60
C ILE A 234 3.97 6.32 -17.49
N ASP A 235 4.18 6.24 -18.79
CA ASP A 235 3.78 7.31 -19.71
C ASP A 235 2.25 7.36 -19.88
N GLU A 236 1.61 6.20 -19.95
CA GLU A 236 0.15 6.08 -19.94
C GLU A 236 -0.44 6.57 -18.63
N MET A 237 0.18 6.22 -17.49
CA MET A 237 -0.26 6.67 -16.18
C MET A 237 -0.15 8.19 -16.02
N ILE A 238 0.96 8.78 -16.48
CA ILE A 238 1.15 10.24 -16.51
C ILE A 238 0.10 10.91 -17.39
N ALA A 239 -0.19 10.35 -18.57
CA ALA A 239 -1.20 10.90 -19.47
C ALA A 239 -2.61 10.82 -18.85
N LEU A 240 -2.98 9.67 -18.29
CA LEU A 240 -4.26 9.49 -17.60
C LEU A 240 -4.41 10.47 -16.42
N MET A 241 -3.41 10.58 -15.55
CA MET A 241 -3.45 11.52 -14.43
C MET A 241 -3.45 12.99 -14.88
N GLY A 242 -2.86 13.29 -16.05
CA GLY A 242 -2.91 14.61 -16.66
C GLY A 242 -4.31 14.98 -17.15
N ALA A 243 -4.98 14.04 -17.82
CA ALA A 243 -6.34 14.23 -18.33
C ALA A 243 -7.40 14.21 -17.22
N HIS A 244 -7.22 13.38 -16.18
CA HIS A 244 -8.22 13.14 -15.12
C HIS A 244 -7.74 13.64 -13.76
N ALA A 245 -8.22 14.82 -13.33
CA ALA A 245 -7.77 15.48 -12.11
C ALA A 245 -8.06 14.72 -10.82
N TYR A 246 -9.01 13.79 -10.82
CA TYR A 246 -9.47 13.05 -9.64
C TYR A 246 -8.88 11.64 -9.54
N VAL A 247 -8.02 11.26 -10.46
CA VAL A 247 -7.31 9.96 -10.43
C VAL A 247 -6.11 10.06 -9.50
N TYR A 248 -6.05 9.16 -8.52
CA TYR A 248 -4.93 8.95 -7.61
C TYR A 248 -4.28 7.61 -7.90
N VAL A 249 -3.14 7.34 -7.29
CA VAL A 249 -2.42 6.06 -7.39
C VAL A 249 -1.95 5.60 -6.02
N ASP A 250 -1.74 4.29 -5.84
CA ASP A 250 -0.93 3.75 -4.75
C ASP A 250 0.33 3.07 -5.28
N LEU A 251 1.25 2.73 -4.37
CA LEU A 251 2.52 2.07 -4.67
C LEU A 251 2.51 0.58 -4.31
N ALA A 252 1.35 0.05 -3.96
CA ALA A 252 1.16 -1.31 -3.48
C ALA A 252 1.75 -2.35 -4.45
N GLY A 253 2.16 -3.48 -3.94
CA GLY A 253 2.77 -4.54 -4.74
C GLY A 253 4.13 -4.15 -5.34
N MET A 254 4.17 -3.10 -6.16
CA MET A 254 5.41 -2.66 -6.80
C MET A 254 6.50 -2.29 -5.79
N ILE A 255 6.13 -1.70 -4.64
CA ILE A 255 7.08 -1.16 -3.65
C ILE A 255 7.99 -2.23 -3.03
N TRP A 256 7.66 -3.52 -3.16
CA TRP A 256 8.44 -4.61 -2.59
C TRP A 256 8.77 -5.75 -3.56
N SER A 257 8.14 -5.78 -4.73
CA SER A 257 8.38 -6.85 -5.70
C SER A 257 9.43 -6.49 -6.76
N TYR A 258 9.49 -5.23 -7.19
CA TYR A 258 10.41 -4.76 -8.24
C TYR A 258 11.75 -4.26 -7.66
N PRO A 259 12.84 -4.18 -8.48
CA PRO A 259 14.11 -3.61 -8.06
C PRO A 259 13.95 -2.19 -7.50
N LEU A 260 14.71 -1.84 -6.44
CA LEU A 260 14.60 -0.53 -5.78
C LEU A 260 14.84 0.64 -6.73
N GLU A 261 15.78 0.50 -7.67
CA GLU A 261 16.08 1.51 -8.69
C GLU A 261 14.86 1.79 -9.56
N GLU A 262 14.14 0.74 -9.99
CA GLU A 262 12.92 0.84 -10.80
C GLU A 262 11.80 1.53 -10.02
N ILE A 263 11.59 1.13 -8.77
CA ILE A 263 10.58 1.75 -7.90
C ILE A 263 10.87 3.24 -7.75
N HIS A 264 12.12 3.59 -7.46
CA HIS A 264 12.51 4.99 -7.26
C HIS A 264 12.47 5.79 -8.56
N ALA A 265 12.84 5.20 -9.71
CA ALA A 265 12.74 5.84 -11.01
C ALA A 265 11.27 6.14 -11.36
N TYR A 266 10.39 5.18 -11.16
CA TYR A 266 8.95 5.32 -11.40
C TYR A 266 8.32 6.41 -10.52
N LEU A 267 8.53 6.34 -9.22
CA LEU A 267 8.03 7.32 -8.26
C LEU A 267 8.54 8.73 -8.55
N LYS A 268 9.83 8.86 -8.87
CA LYS A 268 10.44 10.14 -9.25
C LYS A 268 9.79 10.73 -10.50
N ARG A 269 9.49 9.90 -11.52
CA ARG A 269 8.79 10.32 -12.73
C ARG A 269 7.40 10.88 -12.43
N LEU A 270 6.60 10.22 -11.59
CA LEU A 270 5.27 10.70 -11.18
C LEU A 270 5.37 12.05 -10.44
N ILE A 271 6.34 12.21 -9.55
CA ILE A 271 6.55 13.46 -8.80
C ILE A 271 7.00 14.59 -9.72
N GLN A 272 7.94 14.33 -10.64
CA GLN A 272 8.43 15.30 -11.62
C GLN A 272 7.34 15.74 -12.61
N ALA A 273 6.39 14.85 -12.92
CA ALA A 273 5.20 15.18 -13.70
C ALA A 273 4.17 16.03 -12.92
N GLY A 274 4.41 16.34 -11.64
CA GLY A 274 3.54 17.20 -10.84
C GLY A 274 2.49 16.46 -10.00
N PHE A 275 2.54 15.12 -9.93
CA PHE A 275 1.48 14.32 -9.29
C PHE A 275 1.74 13.92 -7.83
N GLY A 276 2.77 14.50 -7.18
CA GLY A 276 3.15 14.15 -5.81
C GLY A 276 2.00 14.26 -4.78
N LYS A 277 1.00 15.10 -5.02
CA LYS A 277 -0.20 15.23 -4.16
C LYS A 277 -1.30 14.20 -4.45
N ARG A 278 -1.04 13.22 -5.33
CA ARG A 278 -1.99 12.17 -5.72
C ARG A 278 -1.41 10.76 -5.64
N ILE A 279 -0.27 10.59 -4.96
CA ILE A 279 0.38 9.30 -4.73
C ILE A 279 0.14 8.91 -3.28
N MET A 280 -0.39 7.72 -3.04
CA MET A 280 -0.67 7.18 -1.71
C MET A 280 0.22 5.98 -1.40
N TYR A 281 0.48 5.76 -0.11
CA TYR A 281 1.17 4.58 0.36
C TYR A 281 0.20 3.41 0.41
N GLY A 282 0.58 2.29 -0.20
CA GLY A 282 -0.08 1.00 -0.13
C GLY A 282 0.95 -0.11 -0.12
N THR A 283 0.68 -1.20 0.60
CA THR A 283 1.59 -2.34 0.65
C THR A 283 1.18 -3.48 -0.26
N ASP A 284 -0.09 -3.73 -0.48
CA ASP A 284 -0.58 -5.01 -0.99
C ASP A 284 -0.21 -6.15 -0.03
N LEU A 285 -0.44 -5.90 1.28
CA LEU A 285 -0.05 -6.83 2.33
C LEU A 285 -0.89 -8.10 2.27
N LEU A 286 -0.23 -9.24 2.09
CA LEU A 286 -0.86 -10.56 2.06
C LEU A 286 -0.63 -11.29 3.40
N VAL A 287 0.44 -12.08 3.50
CA VAL A 287 0.72 -12.97 4.66
C VAL A 287 2.05 -12.68 5.36
N TRP A 288 2.78 -11.62 4.97
CA TRP A 288 4.12 -11.28 5.47
C TRP A 288 4.07 -10.02 6.35
N PRO A 289 3.86 -10.11 7.68
CA PRO A 289 3.64 -8.93 8.53
C PRO A 289 4.78 -7.91 8.48
N LYS A 290 6.04 -8.36 8.34
CA LYS A 290 7.22 -7.48 8.23
C LYS A 290 7.30 -6.70 6.93
N LEU A 291 6.45 -7.01 5.95
CA LEU A 291 6.39 -6.26 4.70
C LEU A 291 6.03 -4.79 4.94
N LEU A 292 5.22 -4.50 5.96
CA LEU A 292 4.91 -3.12 6.35
C LEU A 292 6.17 -2.29 6.61
N GLU A 293 7.09 -2.81 7.41
CA GLU A 293 8.34 -2.10 7.75
C GLU A 293 9.27 -1.99 6.55
N THR A 294 9.37 -3.06 5.76
CA THR A 294 10.19 -3.09 4.54
C THR A 294 9.73 -2.04 3.55
N SER A 295 8.44 -1.98 3.23
CA SER A 295 7.87 -1.03 2.28
C SER A 295 7.90 0.42 2.77
N ILE A 296 7.67 0.66 4.07
CA ILE A 296 7.85 1.98 4.69
C ILE A 296 9.31 2.44 4.51
N GLY A 297 10.28 1.53 4.71
CA GLY A 297 11.70 1.81 4.54
C GLY A 297 12.05 2.31 3.14
N VAL A 298 11.39 1.81 2.10
CA VAL A 298 11.61 2.27 0.71
C VAL A 298 11.35 3.77 0.57
N ILE A 299 10.23 4.26 1.11
CA ILE A 299 9.88 5.69 1.03
C ILE A 299 10.68 6.52 2.03
N GLN A 300 10.86 6.04 3.27
CA GLN A 300 11.59 6.78 4.29
C GLN A 300 13.05 7.04 3.89
N ASN A 301 13.71 6.05 3.26
CA ASN A 301 15.11 6.14 2.87
C ASN A 301 15.32 6.83 1.51
N ALA A 302 14.26 7.18 0.78
CA ALA A 302 14.35 7.89 -0.49
C ALA A 302 14.86 9.33 -0.27
N LYS A 303 16.16 9.55 -0.50
CA LYS A 303 16.84 10.83 -0.26
C LYS A 303 16.38 11.97 -1.17
N TYR A 304 15.80 11.66 -2.33
CA TYR A 304 15.27 12.65 -3.27
C TYR A 304 13.88 13.19 -2.86
N LEU A 305 13.22 12.55 -1.90
CA LEU A 305 11.93 13.01 -1.35
C LEU A 305 12.16 13.97 -0.18
N THR A 306 11.47 15.10 -0.22
CA THR A 306 11.38 16.00 0.93
C THR A 306 10.56 15.36 2.06
N PHE A 307 10.68 15.88 3.27
CA PHE A 307 9.84 15.44 4.39
C PHE A 307 8.34 15.61 4.07
N GLU A 308 7.95 16.72 3.48
CA GLU A 308 6.57 17.00 3.10
C GLU A 308 6.05 15.99 2.06
N GLN A 309 6.84 15.68 1.03
CA GLN A 309 6.48 14.66 0.03
C GLN A 309 6.28 13.29 0.66
N LYS A 310 7.16 12.90 1.60
CA LYS A 310 6.98 11.65 2.35
C LYS A 310 5.68 11.67 3.18
N ARG A 311 5.37 12.79 3.84
CA ARG A 311 4.12 12.97 4.58
C ARG A 311 2.89 12.90 3.68
N ASP A 312 2.96 13.49 2.48
CA ASP A 312 1.90 13.40 1.49
C ASP A 312 1.63 11.95 1.09
N ILE A 313 2.67 11.20 0.77
CA ILE A 313 2.55 9.79 0.35
C ILE A 313 1.99 8.94 1.51
N PHE A 314 2.54 9.09 2.72
CA PHE A 314 2.16 8.25 3.85
C PHE A 314 0.79 8.60 4.46
N PHE A 315 0.31 9.84 4.32
CA PHE A 315 -0.85 10.26 5.09
C PHE A 315 -1.75 11.28 4.38
N ASN A 316 -1.21 12.47 4.03
CA ASN A 316 -2.05 13.60 3.66
C ASN A 316 -2.88 13.34 2.39
N ASN A 317 -2.32 12.62 1.40
CA ASN A 317 -3.01 12.31 0.16
C ASN A 317 -4.19 11.36 0.41
N ALA A 318 -4.01 10.34 1.25
CA ALA A 318 -5.07 9.41 1.64
C ALA A 318 -6.18 10.13 2.43
N VAL A 319 -5.82 10.98 3.41
CA VAL A 319 -6.80 11.80 4.15
C VAL A 319 -7.65 12.62 3.19
N ARG A 320 -7.02 13.28 2.23
CA ARG A 320 -7.72 14.10 1.22
C ARG A 320 -8.62 13.27 0.31
N PHE A 321 -8.10 12.17 -0.21
CA PHE A 321 -8.81 11.33 -1.16
C PHE A 321 -10.03 10.65 -0.53
N PHE A 322 -9.86 10.03 0.64
CA PHE A 322 -10.93 9.33 1.35
C PHE A 322 -11.78 10.26 2.25
N ARG A 323 -11.45 11.55 2.33
CA ARG A 323 -12.12 12.55 3.20
C ARG A 323 -12.17 12.10 4.66
N LEU A 324 -11.03 11.62 5.16
CA LEU A 324 -10.91 11.17 6.53
C LEU A 324 -10.83 12.37 7.49
N ASP A 325 -11.39 12.21 8.68
CA ASP A 325 -11.24 13.18 9.76
C ASP A 325 -9.84 13.06 10.38
N GLU A 326 -8.96 13.97 9.98
CA GLU A 326 -7.55 13.98 10.38
C GLU A 326 -7.36 13.98 11.91
N SER A 327 -8.30 14.57 12.66
CA SER A 327 -8.20 14.66 14.12
C SER A 327 -8.21 13.30 14.82
N LYS A 328 -8.75 12.27 14.16
CA LYS A 328 -8.81 10.90 14.69
C LYS A 328 -7.48 10.14 14.60
N TYR A 329 -6.51 10.69 13.87
CA TYR A 329 -5.25 9.99 13.58
C TYR A 329 -4.01 10.67 14.20
N LYS A 330 -4.19 11.86 14.79
CA LYS A 330 -3.13 12.62 15.48
C LYS A 330 -2.81 12.11 16.86
#